data_1612d8e6488e8e221b2b4ee129f9c510
#
_entry.id   1612d8e6488e8e221b2b4ee129f9c510
#
_cell.length_a   1.000
_cell.length_b   1.000
_cell.length_c   1.000
_cell.angle_alpha   90.00
_cell.angle_beta   90.00
_cell.angle_gamma   90.00
#
_symmetry.space_group_name_H-M   'P 1'
#
loop_
_entity.id
_entity.type
_entity.pdbx_description
1 polymer ?
#
loop_
_entity_poly.entity_id
_entity_poly.type
_entity_poly.pdbx_seq_one_letter_code
_entity_poly.pdbx_strand_id
1 'polypeptide(L)'
;MRLFKGRSSKQVVSPGASQPNTSNGSLKSPVATANGSKSPPSFPDVPLPKAPDPALDPAAYLRSIYAVRERSRLVLEKAKKNQLKHFTVDMTKFSDTAGYVVSIIKRDYAPDYASIPPHGRWQHFEVGGRPRIDQLMQSWPSTSVDNQERTRRLIDLFLVSVLLDAGAGTKWQYRSKESGRVYRRSEGLAVASLEMFKSGMFSSDPNQPCQVDSAGLKRLDVKTMARGLQVSDENPIDGLQGRTGLLQRLADALQNQEVFGLEARPGNMLDYLLSHPSTLASSVPIIPLPTFWNVLMDSLSAIWPSTRTQIDGVSIGDAWPCSVMPSHPTHPWENIVPFHKLTQWLTYSLMVPMTKLLNVHFAGAELMTGLPEYRNGGLLIDTGLLTLKPEDAKRGLAQYQRNAQVKGQPNMEVVPLFTADDDVIVEWRACTVGFLDELLGEVNHLLGLSGRDKLSLAQMLEAGTWKGGREIAEVSRPNTKEPPIMILSDGTVF
;
A
#
# COMPACT_ATOMS: atom_id res chain seq x y z
N MET A 1 54.43 19.74 1.96
CA MET A 1 55.49 19.64 2.97
C MET A 1 55.07 18.64 4.05
N ARG A 2 55.86 17.52 4.14
CA ARG A 2 55.87 16.44 5.18
C ARG A 2 54.59 15.61 5.34
N LEU A 3 54.46 14.37 4.82
CA LEU A 3 55.17 13.11 5.07
C LEU A 3 55.19 12.65 6.55
N PHE A 4 54.54 11.48 6.79
CA PHE A 4 54.96 10.35 7.60
C PHE A 4 54.03 9.19 7.34
N LYS A 5 54.39 8.09 6.58
CA LYS A 5 55.05 6.83 6.96
C LYS A 5 54.41 6.20 8.20
N GLY A 6 53.69 5.09 8.14
CA GLY A 6 53.98 3.72 7.79
C GLY A 6 54.55 2.93 8.98
N ARG A 7 53.86 1.92 9.48
CA ARG A 7 54.51 0.78 10.18
C ARG A 7 53.69 -0.52 10.01
N SER A 8 54.48 -1.53 9.67
CA SER A 8 54.21 -2.90 9.25
C SER A 8 54.18 -3.87 10.44
N SER A 9 53.40 -4.92 10.28
CA SER A 9 53.60 -6.32 10.68
C SER A 9 54.09 -6.73 12.05
N LYS A 10 53.43 -7.71 12.66
CA LYS A 10 54.07 -8.94 13.16
C LYS A 10 53.10 -10.11 13.23
N GLN A 11 53.42 -11.14 12.45
CA GLN A 11 52.98 -12.54 12.64
C GLN A 11 53.61 -13.09 13.92
N VAL A 12 52.86 -13.97 14.61
CA VAL A 12 53.45 -14.95 15.54
C VAL A 12 52.86 -16.33 15.21
N VAL A 13 53.78 -17.27 15.02
CA VAL A 13 53.60 -18.66 14.59
C VAL A 13 53.58 -19.57 15.82
N SER A 14 52.81 -20.63 15.69
CA SER A 14 52.54 -21.91 16.43
C SER A 14 53.63 -22.41 17.41
N PRO A 15 53.31 -23.46 18.26
CA PRO A 15 53.33 -24.87 17.82
C PRO A 15 52.23 -25.73 18.54
N GLY A 16 51.68 -26.72 17.99
CA GLY A 16 51.91 -28.06 17.58
C GLY A 16 52.01 -29.12 18.68
N ALA A 17 51.07 -30.13 18.64
CA ALA A 17 51.32 -31.55 19.00
C ALA A 17 49.94 -32.30 19.00
N SER A 18 49.84 -33.23 18.22
CA SER A 18 49.92 -34.70 18.11
C SER A 18 48.53 -35.41 18.28
N GLN A 19 48.22 -36.18 17.24
CA GLN A 19 47.19 -37.25 17.18
C GLN A 19 47.60 -38.47 18.05
N PRO A 20 46.65 -39.37 18.34
CA PRO A 20 46.76 -40.67 17.77
C PRO A 20 45.48 -41.20 17.08
N ASN A 21 45.71 -41.98 16.03
CA ASN A 21 44.83 -42.87 15.31
C ASN A 21 44.21 -43.96 16.16
N THR A 22 42.94 -44.28 15.95
CA THR A 22 42.48 -45.67 15.95
C THR A 22 41.29 -45.88 15.01
N SER A 23 41.29 -46.94 14.37
CA SER A 23 40.62 -47.54 13.22
C SER A 23 39.14 -47.89 13.36
N ASN A 24 38.49 -47.92 12.16
CA ASN A 24 37.49 -48.87 11.67
C ASN A 24 36.04 -48.85 12.22
N GLY A 25 35.14 -48.56 11.30
CA GLY A 25 33.72 -48.90 11.45
C GLY A 25 32.89 -48.33 10.29
N SER A 26 33.03 -48.93 9.10
CA SER A 26 32.19 -48.63 7.94
C SER A 26 30.76 -49.06 8.21
N LEU A 27 29.83 -48.09 8.39
CA LEU A 27 28.39 -48.30 8.24
C LEU A 27 27.89 -47.38 7.13
N LYS A 28 27.64 -47.99 5.98
CA LYS A 28 26.92 -47.37 4.88
C LYS A 28 25.47 -47.15 5.31
N SER A 29 25.11 -45.89 5.48
CA SER A 29 23.70 -45.46 5.50
C SER A 29 23.22 -45.24 4.08
N PRO A 30 22.02 -45.66 3.72
CA PRO A 30 21.50 -45.50 2.37
C PRO A 30 21.20 -44.03 2.07
N VAL A 31 21.80 -43.56 0.97
CA VAL A 31 21.40 -42.25 0.35
C VAL A 31 19.97 -42.45 -0.15
N ALA A 32 19.02 -41.86 0.56
CA ALA A 32 17.66 -41.66 0.07
C ALA A 32 17.68 -40.56 -0.98
N THR A 33 17.66 -41.00 -2.24
CA THR A 33 17.32 -40.14 -3.38
C THR A 33 15.84 -39.75 -3.26
N ALA A 34 15.59 -38.62 -2.58
CA ALA A 34 14.29 -37.98 -2.58
C ALA A 34 14.20 -37.00 -3.76
N ASN A 35 14.16 -37.49 -4.97
CA ASN A 35 13.63 -36.77 -6.12
C ASN A 35 12.11 -36.97 -6.13
N GLY A 36 11.43 -36.07 -5.46
CA GLY A 36 10.00 -35.88 -5.52
C GLY A 36 9.73 -34.39 -5.47
N SER A 37 9.87 -33.73 -6.61
CA SER A 37 9.29 -32.38 -6.79
C SER A 37 7.78 -32.53 -6.66
N LYS A 38 7.26 -32.39 -5.44
CA LYS A 38 5.83 -32.20 -5.23
C LYS A 38 5.47 -30.89 -5.90
N SER A 39 4.82 -30.96 -7.05
CA SER A 39 4.13 -29.79 -7.60
C SER A 39 3.29 -29.18 -6.49
N PRO A 40 3.39 -27.86 -6.24
CA PRO A 40 2.51 -27.24 -5.27
C PRO A 40 1.05 -27.51 -5.66
N PRO A 41 0.15 -27.65 -4.68
CA PRO A 41 -1.24 -27.97 -4.94
C PRO A 41 -1.81 -26.96 -5.95
N SER A 42 -2.37 -27.47 -7.05
CA SER A 42 -3.16 -26.65 -7.95
C SER A 42 -4.49 -26.37 -7.23
N PHE A 43 -4.76 -25.13 -6.92
CA PHE A 43 -6.06 -24.75 -6.38
C PHE A 43 -7.15 -24.92 -7.44
N PRO A 44 -8.39 -25.24 -7.04
CA PRO A 44 -9.52 -25.26 -7.95
C PRO A 44 -9.66 -23.92 -8.67
N ASP A 45 -9.98 -23.96 -9.94
CA ASP A 45 -10.32 -22.76 -10.69
C ASP A 45 -11.71 -22.29 -10.24
N VAL A 46 -11.77 -21.07 -9.71
CA VAL A 46 -13.01 -20.46 -9.21
C VAL A 46 -13.43 -19.38 -10.21
N PRO A 47 -14.67 -19.46 -10.75
CA PRO A 47 -15.14 -18.45 -11.69
C PRO A 47 -15.21 -17.07 -11.02
N LEU A 48 -14.62 -16.08 -11.68
CA LEU A 48 -14.66 -14.69 -11.20
C LEU A 48 -15.93 -13.99 -11.67
N PRO A 49 -16.56 -13.15 -10.83
CA PRO A 49 -17.60 -12.23 -11.26
C PRO A 49 -17.15 -11.40 -12.47
N LYS A 50 -18.01 -11.22 -13.44
CA LYS A 50 -17.72 -10.38 -14.61
C LYS A 50 -17.77 -8.90 -14.26
N ALA A 51 -17.04 -8.09 -15.04
CA ALA A 51 -17.16 -6.64 -14.96
C ALA A 51 -18.61 -6.20 -15.26
N PRO A 52 -19.16 -5.22 -14.54
CA PRO A 52 -20.42 -4.59 -14.91
C PRO A 52 -20.34 -3.98 -16.32
N ASP A 53 -21.44 -4.03 -17.07
CA ASP A 53 -21.52 -3.39 -18.38
C ASP A 53 -21.66 -1.86 -18.20
N PRO A 54 -20.69 -1.05 -18.67
CA PRO A 54 -20.73 0.39 -18.49
C PRO A 54 -21.87 1.09 -19.25
N ALA A 55 -22.43 0.44 -20.26
CA ALA A 55 -23.59 0.98 -20.99
C ALA A 55 -24.88 0.84 -20.20
N LEU A 56 -24.97 -0.15 -19.28
CA LEU A 56 -26.14 -0.40 -18.45
C LEU A 56 -26.01 0.24 -17.07
N ASP A 57 -24.83 0.15 -16.46
CA ASP A 57 -24.56 0.69 -15.13
C ASP A 57 -23.13 1.27 -15.06
N PRO A 58 -22.94 2.52 -15.50
CA PRO A 58 -21.64 3.16 -15.46
C PRO A 58 -21.11 3.37 -14.03
N ALA A 59 -22.01 3.54 -13.04
CA ALA A 59 -21.60 3.70 -11.66
C ALA A 59 -20.99 2.40 -11.11
N ALA A 60 -21.67 1.26 -11.30
CA ALA A 60 -21.13 -0.03 -10.89
C ALA A 60 -19.83 -0.39 -11.63
N TYR A 61 -19.75 -0.09 -12.94
CA TYR A 61 -18.54 -0.30 -13.72
C TYR A 61 -17.37 0.50 -13.15
N LEU A 62 -17.51 1.81 -12.96
CA LEU A 62 -16.44 2.68 -12.45
C LEU A 62 -16.02 2.34 -11.01
N ARG A 63 -16.90 1.73 -10.23
CA ARG A 63 -16.59 1.22 -8.88
C ARG A 63 -15.93 -0.15 -8.89
N SER A 64 -15.95 -0.86 -10.02
CA SER A 64 -15.37 -2.20 -10.12
C SER A 64 -13.85 -2.19 -10.14
N ILE A 65 -13.24 -3.29 -9.69
CA ILE A 65 -11.79 -3.50 -9.78
C ILE A 65 -11.28 -3.46 -11.23
N TYR A 66 -12.10 -3.85 -12.19
CA TYR A 66 -11.74 -3.92 -13.60
C TYR A 66 -11.52 -2.52 -14.21
N ALA A 67 -12.38 -1.57 -13.85
CA ALA A 67 -12.34 -0.23 -14.41
C ALA A 67 -11.03 0.51 -14.10
N VAL A 68 -10.38 0.23 -12.98
CA VAL A 68 -9.11 0.90 -12.60
C VAL A 68 -8.04 0.68 -13.66
N ARG A 69 -7.78 -0.59 -14.02
CA ARG A 69 -6.78 -0.93 -15.05
C ARG A 69 -7.22 -0.51 -16.43
N GLU A 70 -8.47 -0.79 -16.79
CA GLU A 70 -9.00 -0.49 -18.12
C GLU A 70 -8.95 1.00 -18.44
N ARG A 71 -9.40 1.85 -17.51
CA ARG A 71 -9.41 3.31 -17.71
C ARG A 71 -8.01 3.90 -17.69
N SER A 72 -7.14 3.47 -16.77
CA SER A 72 -5.74 3.91 -16.72
C SER A 72 -4.96 3.51 -17.96
N ARG A 73 -5.26 2.34 -18.54
CA ARG A 73 -4.66 1.89 -19.80
C ARG A 73 -4.98 2.82 -20.98
N LEU A 74 -6.20 3.35 -21.06
CA LEU A 74 -6.55 4.33 -22.11
C LEU A 74 -5.69 5.58 -22.01
N VAL A 75 -5.39 6.05 -20.80
CA VAL A 75 -4.47 7.19 -20.58
C VAL A 75 -3.04 6.80 -20.95
N LEU A 76 -2.59 5.60 -20.58
CA LEU A 76 -1.27 5.09 -20.95
C LEU A 76 -1.06 5.04 -22.47
N GLU A 77 -2.07 4.59 -23.23
CA GLU A 77 -1.99 4.60 -24.70
C GLU A 77 -1.82 6.02 -25.29
N LYS A 78 -2.40 7.02 -24.63
CA LYS A 78 -2.16 8.43 -24.97
C LYS A 78 -0.74 8.86 -24.58
N ALA A 79 -0.28 8.42 -23.41
CA ALA A 79 1.07 8.69 -22.92
C ALA A 79 2.14 8.18 -23.90
N LYS A 80 2.05 6.94 -24.36
CA LYS A 80 2.97 6.35 -25.34
C LYS A 80 3.01 7.08 -26.68
N LYS A 81 1.92 7.76 -27.04
CA LYS A 81 1.83 8.60 -28.24
C LYS A 81 2.23 10.05 -27.98
N ASN A 82 2.68 10.37 -26.78
CA ASN A 82 2.99 11.72 -26.30
C ASN A 82 1.82 12.70 -26.46
N GLN A 83 0.58 12.21 -26.23
CA GLN A 83 -0.68 12.94 -26.37
C GLN A 83 -1.28 13.37 -25.03
N LEU A 84 -0.49 13.32 -23.95
CA LEU A 84 -0.90 13.81 -22.64
C LEU A 84 -1.01 15.34 -22.64
N LYS A 85 -1.89 15.87 -21.76
CA LYS A 85 -2.06 17.32 -21.63
C LYS A 85 -0.99 17.95 -20.75
N HIS A 86 -0.62 17.31 -19.69
CA HIS A 86 0.20 17.88 -18.61
C HIS A 86 1.62 17.32 -18.57
N PHE A 87 1.86 16.16 -19.16
CA PHE A 87 3.18 15.52 -19.16
C PHE A 87 3.69 15.27 -20.58
N THR A 88 5.01 15.21 -20.70
CA THR A 88 5.71 14.60 -21.83
C THR A 88 6.28 13.26 -21.39
N VAL A 89 6.39 12.31 -22.32
CA VAL A 89 6.85 10.94 -22.05
C VAL A 89 8.09 10.67 -22.89
N ASP A 90 9.16 10.26 -22.24
CA ASP A 90 10.38 9.76 -22.90
C ASP A 90 10.49 8.24 -22.73
N MET A 91 9.95 7.49 -23.69
CA MET A 91 9.97 6.04 -23.68
C MET A 91 11.38 5.44 -23.73
N THR A 92 12.42 6.22 -24.13
CA THR A 92 13.81 5.75 -24.08
C THR A 92 14.29 5.52 -22.65
N LYS A 93 13.63 6.16 -21.67
CA LYS A 93 13.89 6.01 -20.22
C LYS A 93 13.19 4.82 -19.57
N PHE A 94 12.31 4.12 -20.28
CA PHE A 94 11.54 3.03 -19.70
C PHE A 94 12.43 1.88 -19.20
N SER A 95 13.38 1.44 -20.03
CA SER A 95 14.33 0.38 -19.66
C SER A 95 15.29 0.83 -18.54
N ASP A 96 15.71 2.09 -18.52
CA ASP A 96 16.53 2.66 -17.45
C ASP A 96 15.76 2.64 -16.12
N THR A 97 14.47 3.01 -16.14
CA THR A 97 13.58 2.97 -14.98
C THR A 97 13.41 1.55 -14.46
N ALA A 98 13.15 0.57 -15.33
CA ALA A 98 13.06 -0.84 -14.96
C ALA A 98 14.40 -1.35 -14.40
N GLY A 99 15.53 -1.00 -15.02
CA GLY A 99 16.88 -1.33 -14.55
C GLY A 99 17.17 -0.80 -13.15
N TYR A 100 16.73 0.43 -12.85
CA TYR A 100 16.83 1.00 -11.50
C TYR A 100 16.02 0.19 -10.47
N VAL A 101 14.76 -0.15 -10.78
CA VAL A 101 13.90 -0.99 -9.94
C VAL A 101 14.55 -2.35 -9.69
N VAL A 102 15.07 -2.99 -10.74
CA VAL A 102 15.77 -4.28 -10.66
C VAL A 102 17.01 -4.21 -9.77
N SER A 103 17.76 -3.09 -9.85
CA SER A 103 18.95 -2.91 -9.00
C SER A 103 18.64 -2.92 -7.51
N ILE A 104 17.53 -2.31 -7.11
CA ILE A 104 17.04 -2.30 -5.73
C ILE A 104 16.58 -3.69 -5.31
N ILE A 105 15.77 -4.35 -6.13
CA ILE A 105 15.30 -5.71 -5.85
C ILE A 105 16.48 -6.67 -5.69
N LYS A 106 17.47 -6.63 -6.60
CA LYS A 106 18.67 -7.47 -6.51
C LYS A 106 19.50 -7.18 -5.27
N ARG A 107 19.71 -5.91 -4.94
CA ARG A 107 20.47 -5.50 -3.76
C ARG A 107 19.91 -6.10 -2.48
N ASP A 108 18.58 -6.13 -2.35
CA ASP A 108 17.92 -6.43 -1.09
C ASP A 108 17.47 -7.89 -0.97
N TYR A 109 17.22 -8.58 -2.08
CA TYR A 109 16.59 -9.90 -2.09
C TYR A 109 17.31 -10.97 -2.90
N ALA A 110 18.31 -10.64 -3.74
CA ALA A 110 18.98 -11.69 -4.50
C ALA A 110 19.74 -12.65 -3.59
N PRO A 111 19.73 -13.95 -3.87
CA PRO A 111 19.05 -14.62 -4.97
C PRO A 111 17.61 -15.09 -4.67
N ASP A 112 17.06 -14.84 -3.47
CA ASP A 112 15.77 -15.36 -2.98
C ASP A 112 14.64 -14.35 -3.22
N TYR A 113 14.20 -14.22 -4.46
CA TYR A 113 13.07 -13.34 -4.80
C TYR A 113 11.71 -13.86 -4.32
N ALA A 114 11.60 -15.16 -4.00
CA ALA A 114 10.38 -15.74 -3.46
C ALA A 114 10.08 -15.24 -2.03
N SER A 115 11.12 -14.81 -1.30
CA SER A 115 10.97 -14.25 0.06
C SER A 115 10.41 -12.82 0.09
N ILE A 116 10.29 -12.15 -1.07
CA ILE A 116 9.73 -10.79 -1.13
C ILE A 116 8.28 -10.82 -0.62
N PRO A 117 7.95 -10.11 0.46
CA PRO A 117 6.59 -10.04 0.94
C PRO A 117 5.71 -9.21 -0.01
N PRO A 118 4.40 -9.47 -0.09
CA PRO A 118 3.49 -8.61 -0.83
C PRO A 118 3.40 -7.24 -0.15
N HIS A 119 3.26 -6.19 -0.96
CA HIS A 119 3.05 -4.83 -0.47
C HIS A 119 1.77 -4.75 0.37
N GLY A 120 1.88 -4.19 1.57
CA GLY A 120 0.76 -4.13 2.49
C GLY A 120 1.10 -3.41 3.80
N ARG A 121 0.07 -3.12 4.59
CA ARG A 121 0.22 -2.41 5.87
C ARG A 121 1.08 -3.18 6.90
N TRP A 122 1.15 -4.50 6.76
CA TRP A 122 1.96 -5.34 7.65
C TRP A 122 3.41 -4.87 7.72
N GLN A 123 4.04 -4.59 6.58
CA GLN A 123 5.44 -4.17 6.49
C GLN A 123 5.70 -2.84 7.20
N HIS A 124 4.73 -1.92 7.14
CA HIS A 124 4.84 -0.63 7.83
C HIS A 124 4.79 -0.77 9.36
N PHE A 125 4.05 -1.73 9.90
CA PHE A 125 4.09 -2.01 11.33
C PHE A 125 5.46 -2.56 11.76
N GLU A 126 6.14 -3.30 10.90
CA GLU A 126 7.43 -3.94 11.19
C GLU A 126 8.64 -3.05 10.89
N VAL A 127 8.41 -1.75 10.65
CA VAL A 127 9.47 -0.78 10.42
C VAL A 127 10.59 -0.86 11.46
N GLY A 128 11.83 -0.82 10.97
CA GLY A 128 13.01 -0.96 11.81
C GLY A 128 13.31 -2.40 12.27
N GLY A 129 12.77 -3.41 11.54
CA GLY A 129 13.01 -4.83 11.77
C GLY A 129 12.38 -5.36 13.06
N ARG A 130 11.30 -4.76 13.53
CA ARG A 130 10.61 -5.19 14.75
C ARG A 130 9.35 -5.98 14.39
N PRO A 131 9.20 -7.23 14.80
CA PRO A 131 8.03 -8.06 14.51
C PRO A 131 6.84 -7.68 15.42
N ARG A 132 6.34 -6.43 15.27
CA ARG A 132 5.30 -5.89 16.16
C ARG A 132 3.97 -6.62 16.03
N ILE A 133 3.64 -7.09 14.85
CA ILE A 133 2.39 -7.83 14.65
C ILE A 133 2.48 -9.21 15.33
N ASP A 134 3.62 -9.90 15.21
CA ASP A 134 3.82 -11.17 15.91
C ASP A 134 3.80 -10.98 17.44
N GLN A 135 4.45 -9.92 17.94
CA GLN A 135 4.42 -9.58 19.38
C GLN A 135 3.00 -9.26 19.85
N LEU A 136 2.21 -8.54 19.04
CA LEU A 136 0.81 -8.26 19.35
C LEU A 136 0.01 -9.57 19.42
N MET A 137 0.13 -10.45 18.44
CA MET A 137 -0.56 -11.74 18.43
C MET A 137 -0.16 -12.63 19.61
N GLN A 138 1.11 -12.62 19.99
CA GLN A 138 1.61 -13.37 21.17
C GLN A 138 1.06 -12.82 22.49
N SER A 139 0.70 -11.55 22.55
CA SER A 139 0.09 -10.95 23.75
C SER A 139 -1.35 -11.41 24.00
N TRP A 140 -2.00 -12.04 23.03
CA TRP A 140 -3.36 -12.53 23.17
C TRP A 140 -3.36 -13.99 23.66
N PRO A 141 -4.18 -14.33 24.68
CA PRO A 141 -4.24 -15.70 25.22
C PRO A 141 -4.73 -16.69 24.17
N SER A 142 -3.94 -17.73 23.89
CA SER A 142 -4.29 -18.75 22.89
C SER A 142 -5.51 -19.60 23.30
N THR A 143 -5.86 -19.59 24.57
CA THR A 143 -7.04 -20.31 25.11
C THR A 143 -8.37 -19.63 24.79
N SER A 144 -8.36 -18.34 24.50
CA SER A 144 -9.56 -17.52 24.22
C SER A 144 -9.52 -16.80 22.88
N VAL A 145 -8.36 -16.74 22.22
CA VAL A 145 -8.15 -16.04 20.96
C VAL A 145 -7.52 -17.01 19.95
N ASP A 146 -8.36 -17.66 19.17
CA ASP A 146 -7.95 -18.56 18.10
C ASP A 146 -7.46 -17.77 16.86
N ASN A 147 -7.08 -18.49 15.81
CA ASN A 147 -6.59 -17.84 14.57
C ASN A 147 -7.68 -17.02 13.85
N GLN A 148 -8.94 -17.42 13.97
CA GLN A 148 -10.04 -16.66 13.37
C GLN A 148 -10.23 -15.32 14.09
N GLU A 149 -10.26 -15.32 15.43
CA GLU A 149 -10.34 -14.11 16.22
C GLU A 149 -9.07 -13.24 16.09
N ARG A 150 -7.88 -13.83 16.01
CA ARG A 150 -6.64 -13.08 15.69
C ARG A 150 -6.75 -12.38 14.34
N THR A 151 -7.31 -13.07 13.34
CA THR A 151 -7.51 -12.48 12.01
C THR A 151 -8.52 -11.32 12.07
N ARG A 152 -9.65 -11.46 12.80
CA ARG A 152 -10.60 -10.34 13.00
C ARG A 152 -9.92 -9.13 13.64
N ARG A 153 -9.13 -9.33 14.70
CA ARG A 153 -8.39 -8.23 15.37
C ARG A 153 -7.37 -7.57 14.46
N LEU A 154 -6.71 -8.32 13.60
CA LEU A 154 -5.79 -7.75 12.61
C LEU A 154 -6.54 -7.00 11.52
N ILE A 155 -7.70 -7.46 11.07
CA ILE A 155 -8.57 -6.71 10.14
C ILE A 155 -9.01 -5.40 10.79
N ASP A 156 -9.43 -5.41 12.06
CA ASP A 156 -9.77 -4.22 12.82
C ASP A 156 -8.63 -3.20 12.82
N LEU A 157 -7.45 -3.63 13.23
CA LEU A 157 -6.26 -2.77 13.28
C LEU A 157 -5.87 -2.24 11.89
N PHE A 158 -5.81 -3.13 10.89
CA PHE A 158 -5.31 -2.77 9.56
C PHE A 158 -6.27 -1.81 8.87
N LEU A 159 -7.57 -2.01 8.99
CA LEU A 159 -8.56 -1.13 8.41
C LEU A 159 -8.42 0.30 8.96
N VAL A 160 -8.42 0.48 10.28
CA VAL A 160 -8.24 1.80 10.89
C VAL A 160 -6.87 2.39 10.54
N SER A 161 -5.80 1.58 10.57
CA SER A 161 -4.45 2.05 10.27
C SER A 161 -4.30 2.50 8.82
N VAL A 162 -4.92 1.79 7.87
CA VAL A 162 -4.94 2.18 6.46
C VAL A 162 -5.74 3.45 6.25
N LEU A 163 -6.90 3.59 6.89
CA LEU A 163 -7.71 4.81 6.82
C LEU A 163 -6.98 6.04 7.38
N LEU A 164 -6.09 5.85 8.33
CA LEU A 164 -5.24 6.92 8.87
C LEU A 164 -4.01 7.22 8.00
N ASP A 165 -3.74 6.45 6.95
CA ASP A 165 -2.51 6.57 6.15
C ASP A 165 -2.61 7.60 5.02
N ALA A 166 -3.16 8.76 5.28
CA ALA A 166 -3.07 9.92 4.40
C ALA A 166 -1.72 10.65 4.57
N GLY A 167 -1.40 11.60 3.69
CA GLY A 167 -0.21 12.43 3.84
C GLY A 167 -0.15 13.11 5.21
N ALA A 168 0.93 12.93 5.96
CA ALA A 168 1.08 13.43 7.33
C ALA A 168 1.73 14.83 7.41
N GLY A 169 2.12 15.38 6.25
CA GLY A 169 2.95 16.57 6.18
C GLY A 169 4.42 16.28 6.47
N THR A 170 5.24 17.32 6.37
CA THR A 170 6.72 17.20 6.43
C THR A 170 7.28 17.23 7.84
N LYS A 171 6.55 17.83 8.80
CA LYS A 171 7.03 18.04 10.17
C LYS A 171 6.63 16.94 11.12
N TRP A 172 5.45 16.36 10.92
CA TRP A 172 4.90 15.38 11.86
C TRP A 172 5.81 14.19 12.07
N GLN A 173 5.93 13.79 13.33
CA GLN A 173 6.65 12.61 13.76
C GLN A 173 5.96 11.96 14.96
N TYR A 174 6.14 10.67 15.11
CA TYR A 174 5.62 9.89 16.20
C TYR A 174 6.75 9.25 17.01
N ARG A 175 6.78 9.49 18.30
CA ARG A 175 7.69 8.81 19.22
C ARG A 175 6.99 7.60 19.83
N SER A 176 7.41 6.40 19.44
CA SER A 176 6.88 5.16 19.98
C SER A 176 7.08 5.09 21.49
N LYS A 177 6.02 4.80 22.22
CA LYS A 177 6.04 4.63 23.69
C LYS A 177 6.82 3.37 24.08
N GLU A 178 6.76 2.32 23.24
CA GLU A 178 7.43 1.06 23.50
C GLU A 178 8.93 1.12 23.25
N SER A 179 9.39 1.86 22.25
CA SER A 179 10.79 1.82 21.82
C SER A 179 11.54 3.13 22.04
N GLY A 180 10.84 4.24 22.32
CA GLY A 180 11.42 5.58 22.34
C GLY A 180 11.88 6.11 20.98
N ARG A 181 11.85 5.28 19.94
CA ARG A 181 12.28 5.67 18.58
C ARG A 181 11.25 6.57 17.91
N VAL A 182 11.73 7.43 17.04
CA VAL A 182 10.91 8.37 16.27
C VAL A 182 10.68 7.81 14.87
N TYR A 183 9.42 7.81 14.44
CA TYR A 183 8.96 7.39 13.13
C TYR A 183 8.20 8.53 12.45
N ARG A 184 8.16 8.52 11.13
CA ARG A 184 7.54 9.59 10.33
C ARG A 184 6.68 8.98 9.22
N ARG A 185 5.83 9.78 8.59
CA ARG A 185 5.04 9.38 7.41
C ARG A 185 4.26 8.08 7.65
N SER A 186 4.09 7.24 6.64
CA SER A 186 3.29 6.01 6.71
C SER A 186 3.73 5.06 7.83
N GLU A 187 5.04 4.89 8.05
CA GLU A 187 5.54 4.06 9.14
C GLU A 187 5.23 4.67 10.51
N GLY A 188 5.34 6.00 10.62
CA GLY A 188 4.94 6.71 11.84
C GLY A 188 3.45 6.52 12.15
N LEU A 189 2.60 6.64 11.13
CA LEU A 189 1.16 6.41 11.25
C LEU A 189 0.81 4.96 11.59
N ALA A 190 1.57 3.99 11.05
CA ALA A 190 1.39 2.58 11.40
C ALA A 190 1.71 2.33 12.86
N VAL A 191 2.87 2.78 13.36
CA VAL A 191 3.25 2.62 14.77
C VAL A 191 2.27 3.34 15.70
N ALA A 192 1.86 4.57 15.35
CA ALA A 192 0.89 5.33 16.12
C ALA A 192 -0.46 4.61 16.24
N SER A 193 -1.03 4.17 15.10
CA SER A 193 -2.31 3.46 15.08
C SER A 193 -2.27 2.13 15.82
N LEU A 194 -1.15 1.40 15.77
CA LEU A 194 -0.95 0.18 16.55
C LEU A 194 -0.97 0.47 18.06
N GLU A 195 -0.25 1.50 18.52
CA GLU A 195 -0.22 1.87 19.94
C GLU A 195 -1.58 2.42 20.40
N MET A 196 -2.31 3.16 19.55
CA MET A 196 -3.69 3.59 19.81
C MET A 196 -4.64 2.39 19.94
N PHE A 197 -4.53 1.41 19.04
CA PHE A 197 -5.31 0.16 19.07
C PHE A 197 -5.04 -0.64 20.36
N LYS A 198 -3.79 -0.84 20.71
CA LYS A 198 -3.39 -1.55 21.95
C LYS A 198 -3.90 -0.85 23.22
N SER A 199 -4.06 0.47 23.18
CA SER A 199 -4.59 1.25 24.29
C SER A 199 -6.11 1.25 24.39
N GLY A 200 -6.83 0.56 23.51
CA GLY A 200 -8.29 0.52 23.48
C GLY A 200 -8.97 1.79 22.93
N MET A 201 -8.24 2.65 22.22
CA MET A 201 -8.79 3.92 21.74
C MET A 201 -9.97 3.74 20.79
N PHE A 202 -10.04 2.63 20.07
CA PHE A 202 -11.04 2.33 19.05
C PHE A 202 -12.13 1.35 19.52
N SER A 203 -12.01 0.82 20.74
CA SER A 203 -12.95 -0.14 21.31
C SER A 203 -13.90 0.52 22.30
N SER A 204 -15.16 0.13 22.26
CA SER A 204 -16.15 0.53 23.29
C SER A 204 -16.11 -0.35 24.53
N ASP A 205 -15.54 -1.56 24.44
CA ASP A 205 -15.41 -2.52 25.53
C ASP A 205 -14.03 -2.41 26.19
N PRO A 206 -13.95 -1.96 27.45
CA PRO A 206 -12.68 -1.86 28.16
C PRO A 206 -12.03 -3.23 28.43
N ASN A 207 -12.79 -4.34 28.39
CA ASN A 207 -12.26 -5.68 28.54
C ASN A 207 -11.69 -6.26 27.22
N GLN A 208 -12.02 -5.64 26.09
CA GLN A 208 -11.56 -6.00 24.77
C GLN A 208 -10.86 -4.80 24.08
N PRO A 209 -9.73 -4.33 24.63
CA PRO A 209 -9.06 -3.13 24.09
C PRO A 209 -8.57 -3.32 22.66
N CYS A 210 -8.14 -4.53 22.30
CA CYS A 210 -7.59 -4.85 20.98
C CYS A 210 -8.69 -5.25 19.98
N GLN A 211 -9.66 -4.35 19.78
CA GLN A 211 -10.66 -4.43 18.72
C GLN A 211 -11.06 -3.01 18.27
N VAL A 212 -11.83 -2.94 17.19
CA VAL A 212 -12.48 -1.72 16.70
C VAL A 212 -13.97 -1.97 16.64
N ASP A 213 -14.77 -1.03 17.11
CA ASP A 213 -16.22 -1.08 16.94
C ASP A 213 -16.80 0.32 16.73
N SER A 214 -18.00 0.36 16.16
CA SER A 214 -18.69 1.62 15.82
C SER A 214 -18.81 2.56 17.02
N ALA A 215 -19.17 2.06 18.20
CA ALA A 215 -19.37 2.89 19.39
C ALA A 215 -18.02 3.47 19.90
N GLY A 216 -16.94 2.71 19.80
CA GLY A 216 -15.58 3.16 20.08
C GLY A 216 -15.17 4.30 19.15
N LEU A 217 -15.40 4.12 17.84
CA LEU A 217 -15.07 5.15 16.84
C LEU A 217 -15.93 6.42 16.97
N LYS A 218 -17.20 6.32 17.32
CA LYS A 218 -18.09 7.48 17.55
C LYS A 218 -17.65 8.38 18.70
N ARG A 219 -16.89 7.84 19.66
CA ARG A 219 -16.33 8.62 20.78
C ARG A 219 -15.10 9.43 20.44
N LEU A 220 -14.51 9.20 19.24
CA LEU A 220 -13.33 9.93 18.81
C LEU A 220 -13.68 11.38 18.49
N ASP A 221 -12.91 12.29 19.05
CA ASP A 221 -12.89 13.70 18.67
C ASP A 221 -11.49 14.14 18.25
N VAL A 222 -11.38 15.35 17.74
CA VAL A 222 -10.10 15.91 17.26
C VAL A 222 -9.05 15.95 18.38
N LYS A 223 -9.45 16.21 19.64
CA LYS A 223 -8.52 16.27 20.78
C LYS A 223 -7.97 14.89 21.12
N THR A 224 -8.83 13.89 21.12
CA THR A 224 -8.46 12.49 21.37
C THR A 224 -7.51 11.99 20.27
N MET A 225 -7.84 12.29 19.00
CA MET A 225 -6.98 11.96 17.87
C MET A 225 -5.64 12.70 17.93
N ALA A 226 -5.63 14.00 18.25
CA ALA A 226 -4.39 14.75 18.42
C ALA A 226 -3.49 14.13 19.48
N ARG A 227 -4.05 13.74 20.62
CA ARG A 227 -3.32 13.06 21.70
C ARG A 227 -2.76 11.71 21.26
N GLY A 228 -3.57 10.90 20.56
CA GLY A 228 -3.16 9.59 20.04
C GLY A 228 -2.03 9.69 19.02
N LEU A 229 -2.08 10.69 18.15
CA LEU A 229 -1.10 10.98 17.13
C LEU A 229 0.05 11.90 17.60
N GLN A 230 0.07 12.31 18.88
CA GLN A 230 1.08 13.22 19.44
C GLN A 230 1.17 14.56 18.71
N VAL A 231 0.02 15.08 18.26
CA VAL A 231 -0.06 16.37 17.55
C VAL A 231 0.01 17.52 18.54
N SER A 232 0.85 18.50 18.23
CA SER A 232 0.96 19.79 18.93
C SER A 232 1.30 20.89 17.94
N ASP A 233 1.44 22.11 18.42
CA ASP A 233 1.88 23.24 17.60
C ASP A 233 3.30 23.04 17.04
N GLU A 234 4.17 22.33 17.77
CA GLU A 234 5.53 22.01 17.35
C GLU A 234 5.59 20.76 16.46
N ASN A 235 4.57 19.90 16.53
CA ASN A 235 4.45 18.64 15.80
C ASN A 235 3.11 18.55 15.04
N PRO A 236 2.83 19.47 14.11
CA PRO A 236 1.58 19.51 13.37
C PRO A 236 1.47 18.35 12.38
N ILE A 237 0.27 17.81 12.22
CA ILE A 237 -0.07 16.83 11.18
C ILE A 237 -1.08 17.44 10.20
N ASP A 238 -0.91 17.16 8.92
CA ASP A 238 -1.86 17.61 7.91
C ASP A 238 -3.17 16.81 8.01
N GLY A 239 -4.30 17.48 7.86
CA GLY A 239 -5.61 16.83 7.76
C GLY A 239 -6.09 16.11 9.03
N LEU A 240 -5.72 16.54 10.24
CA LEU A 240 -6.17 15.94 11.50
C LEU A 240 -7.69 15.83 11.60
N GLN A 241 -8.41 16.90 11.25
CA GLN A 241 -9.87 16.92 11.26
C GLN A 241 -10.47 15.96 10.24
N GLY A 242 -9.90 15.90 9.03
CA GLY A 242 -10.32 14.97 7.98
C GLY A 242 -10.15 13.51 8.41
N ARG A 243 -9.03 13.17 9.05
CA ARG A 243 -8.76 11.83 9.63
C ARG A 243 -9.77 11.46 10.70
N THR A 244 -10.06 12.39 11.60
CA THR A 244 -11.07 12.17 12.66
C THR A 244 -12.45 11.94 12.06
N GLY A 245 -12.88 12.81 11.15
CA GLY A 245 -14.15 12.67 10.46
C GLY A 245 -14.26 11.39 9.62
N LEU A 246 -13.13 10.91 9.04
CA LEU A 246 -13.10 9.66 8.30
C LEU A 246 -13.39 8.46 9.21
N LEU A 247 -12.81 8.41 10.41
CA LEU A 247 -13.10 7.35 11.39
C LEU A 247 -14.51 7.43 11.95
N GLN A 248 -15.06 8.64 12.12
CA GLN A 248 -16.45 8.82 12.52
C GLN A 248 -17.42 8.33 11.43
N ARG A 249 -17.15 8.62 10.15
CA ARG A 249 -17.94 8.06 9.04
C ARG A 249 -17.76 6.53 8.90
N LEU A 250 -16.59 6.01 9.24
CA LEU A 250 -16.42 4.56 9.35
C LEU A 250 -17.38 3.97 10.39
N ALA A 251 -17.55 4.62 11.55
CA ALA A 251 -18.49 4.16 12.56
C ALA A 251 -19.93 4.04 12.03
N ASP A 252 -20.32 4.94 11.13
CA ASP A 252 -21.64 4.87 10.46
C ASP A 252 -21.69 3.77 9.42
N ALA A 253 -20.63 3.58 8.64
CA ALA A 253 -20.51 2.49 7.67
C ALA A 253 -20.60 1.10 8.34
N LEU A 254 -20.04 0.94 9.53
CA LEU A 254 -20.09 -0.31 10.29
C LEU A 254 -21.49 -0.71 10.78
N GLN A 255 -22.52 0.12 10.61
CA GLN A 255 -23.90 -0.24 10.93
C GLN A 255 -24.51 -1.25 9.94
N ASN A 256 -23.83 -1.60 8.86
CA ASN A 256 -24.23 -2.70 7.99
C ASN A 256 -24.02 -4.04 8.72
N GLN A 257 -25.08 -4.51 9.39
CA GLN A 257 -25.04 -5.73 10.21
C GLN A 257 -24.81 -7.02 9.40
N GLU A 258 -25.14 -7.03 8.13
CA GLU A 258 -24.87 -8.18 7.26
C GLU A 258 -23.36 -8.46 7.15
N VAL A 259 -22.58 -7.41 7.00
CA VAL A 259 -21.11 -7.53 6.84
C VAL A 259 -20.36 -7.45 8.17
N PHE A 260 -20.80 -6.57 9.09
CA PHE A 260 -20.05 -6.24 10.29
C PHE A 260 -20.64 -6.78 11.59
N GLY A 261 -21.73 -7.57 11.49
CA GLY A 261 -22.42 -8.16 12.64
C GLY A 261 -23.10 -7.12 13.53
N LEU A 262 -23.68 -7.61 14.62
CA LEU A 262 -24.36 -6.78 15.63
C LEU A 262 -23.37 -5.90 16.41
N GLU A 263 -22.13 -6.34 16.56
CA GLU A 263 -21.06 -5.61 17.22
C GLU A 263 -20.55 -4.43 16.39
N ALA A 264 -20.98 -4.32 15.13
CA ALA A 264 -20.55 -3.29 14.19
C ALA A 264 -19.03 -3.16 14.15
N ARG A 265 -18.36 -4.30 13.92
CA ARG A 265 -16.92 -4.49 14.02
C ARG A 265 -16.31 -4.82 12.65
N PRO A 266 -15.25 -4.11 12.18
CA PRO A 266 -14.63 -4.39 10.89
C PRO A 266 -14.20 -5.85 10.71
N GLY A 267 -13.66 -6.46 11.76
CA GLY A 267 -13.18 -7.85 11.77
C GLY A 267 -14.23 -8.88 11.39
N ASN A 268 -15.52 -8.59 11.64
CA ASN A 268 -16.62 -9.52 11.32
C ASN A 268 -16.86 -9.65 9.79
N MET A 269 -16.29 -8.75 8.97
CA MET A 269 -16.23 -8.93 7.52
C MET A 269 -15.61 -10.28 7.13
N LEU A 270 -14.69 -10.81 7.94
CA LEU A 270 -14.11 -12.12 7.72
C LEU A 270 -15.17 -13.22 7.68
N ASP A 271 -16.12 -13.19 8.63
CA ASP A 271 -17.17 -14.21 8.73
C ASP A 271 -18.11 -14.14 7.54
N TYR A 272 -18.47 -12.91 7.13
CA TYR A 272 -19.26 -12.68 5.92
C TYR A 272 -18.56 -13.26 4.68
N LEU A 273 -17.27 -12.98 4.48
CA LEU A 273 -16.51 -13.47 3.34
C LEU A 273 -16.33 -14.98 3.35
N LEU A 274 -16.10 -15.59 4.51
CA LEU A 274 -15.94 -17.05 4.63
C LEU A 274 -17.26 -17.79 4.43
N SER A 275 -18.39 -17.19 4.79
CA SER A 275 -19.75 -17.77 4.60
C SER A 275 -20.37 -17.40 3.25
N HIS A 276 -19.72 -16.55 2.44
CA HIS A 276 -20.24 -16.12 1.16
C HIS A 276 -20.36 -17.32 0.18
N PRO A 277 -21.46 -17.43 -0.59
CA PRO A 277 -21.69 -18.56 -1.48
C PRO A 277 -20.55 -18.84 -2.46
N SER A 278 -19.87 -17.78 -2.96
CA SER A 278 -18.72 -17.95 -3.86
C SER A 278 -17.50 -18.56 -3.17
N THR A 279 -17.32 -18.36 -1.87
CA THR A 279 -16.24 -18.96 -1.07
C THR A 279 -16.57 -20.40 -0.74
N LEU A 280 -17.83 -20.68 -0.37
CA LEU A 280 -18.30 -22.03 -0.03
C LEU A 280 -18.35 -22.97 -1.24
N ALA A 281 -18.28 -22.46 -2.45
CA ALA A 281 -18.22 -23.26 -3.67
C ALA A 281 -16.94 -24.11 -3.79
N SER A 282 -15.91 -23.84 -2.97
CA SER A 282 -14.65 -24.58 -2.95
C SER A 282 -14.45 -25.33 -1.64
N SER A 283 -13.80 -26.49 -1.69
CA SER A 283 -13.39 -27.26 -0.50
C SER A 283 -12.23 -26.61 0.29
N VAL A 284 -11.58 -25.61 -0.30
CA VAL A 284 -10.54 -24.78 0.31
C VAL A 284 -11.08 -23.35 0.34
N PRO A 285 -10.84 -22.55 1.37
CA PRO A 285 -11.36 -21.18 1.42
C PRO A 285 -10.70 -20.30 0.35
N ILE A 286 -11.36 -20.20 -0.82
CA ILE A 286 -10.95 -19.35 -1.94
C ILE A 286 -11.97 -18.24 -2.08
N ILE A 287 -11.53 -17.01 -1.86
CA ILE A 287 -12.35 -15.82 -2.01
C ILE A 287 -12.08 -15.21 -3.42
N PRO A 288 -13.10 -15.09 -4.30
CA PRO A 288 -12.94 -14.31 -5.51
C PRO A 288 -12.63 -12.86 -5.17
N LEU A 289 -11.55 -12.33 -5.71
CA LEU A 289 -11.12 -10.98 -5.38
C LEU A 289 -12.17 -9.90 -5.73
N PRO A 290 -12.91 -9.98 -6.86
CA PRO A 290 -13.99 -9.04 -7.11
C PRO A 290 -15.09 -9.06 -6.04
N THR A 291 -15.39 -10.22 -5.41
CA THR A 291 -16.31 -10.28 -4.28
C THR A 291 -15.77 -9.52 -3.06
N PHE A 292 -14.52 -9.75 -2.70
CA PHE A 292 -13.90 -9.02 -1.60
C PHE A 292 -13.83 -7.51 -1.87
N TRP A 293 -13.47 -7.14 -3.10
CA TRP A 293 -13.46 -5.76 -3.55
C TRP A 293 -14.83 -5.09 -3.40
N ASN A 294 -15.89 -5.74 -3.86
CA ASN A 294 -17.25 -5.21 -3.77
C ASN A 294 -17.68 -5.02 -2.32
N VAL A 295 -17.35 -5.97 -1.43
CA VAL A 295 -17.63 -5.81 0.01
C VAL A 295 -16.98 -4.54 0.55
N LEU A 296 -15.73 -4.27 0.21
CA LEU A 296 -15.05 -3.04 0.65
C LEU A 296 -15.66 -1.79 0.02
N MET A 297 -15.95 -1.82 -1.28
CA MET A 297 -16.49 -0.66 -2.00
C MET A 297 -17.90 -0.29 -1.54
N ASP A 298 -18.77 -1.28 -1.30
CA ASP A 298 -20.15 -1.06 -0.94
C ASP A 298 -20.31 -0.75 0.55
N SER A 299 -19.67 -1.53 1.41
CA SER A 299 -19.77 -1.36 2.85
C SER A 299 -19.07 -0.10 3.37
N LEU A 300 -18.03 0.37 2.67
CA LEU A 300 -17.30 1.57 3.07
C LEU A 300 -17.67 2.80 2.24
N SER A 301 -18.71 2.75 1.40
CA SER A 301 -19.10 3.88 0.54
C SER A 301 -19.38 5.17 1.31
N ALA A 302 -19.94 5.07 2.51
CA ALA A 302 -20.27 6.20 3.38
C ALA A 302 -19.03 6.97 3.94
N ILE A 303 -17.83 6.40 3.85
CA ILE A 303 -16.61 7.09 4.33
C ILE A 303 -16.21 8.27 3.44
N TRP A 304 -16.62 8.26 2.17
CA TRP A 304 -16.24 9.30 1.22
C TRP A 304 -17.01 10.60 1.47
N PRO A 305 -16.37 11.76 1.35
CA PRO A 305 -17.05 13.05 1.38
C PRO A 305 -18.09 13.15 0.25
N SER A 306 -19.21 13.82 0.50
CA SER A 306 -20.27 14.06 -0.49
C SER A 306 -19.83 14.88 -1.71
N THR A 307 -18.67 15.53 -1.63
CA THR A 307 -18.04 16.29 -2.71
C THR A 307 -17.31 15.43 -3.73
N ARG A 308 -17.18 14.12 -3.50
CA ARG A 308 -16.55 13.21 -4.46
C ARG A 308 -17.43 13.01 -5.70
N THR A 309 -16.80 12.60 -6.79
CA THR A 309 -17.48 12.30 -8.07
C THR A 309 -18.69 11.40 -7.85
N GLN A 310 -19.81 11.78 -8.42
CA GLN A 310 -21.07 11.04 -8.37
C GLN A 310 -21.60 10.81 -9.79
N ILE A 311 -22.25 9.68 -9.97
CA ILE A 311 -23.05 9.36 -11.16
C ILE A 311 -24.44 8.98 -10.69
N ASP A 312 -25.45 9.67 -11.18
CA ASP A 312 -26.85 9.48 -10.81
C ASP A 312 -27.08 9.42 -9.29
N GLY A 313 -26.36 10.27 -8.54
CA GLY A 313 -26.42 10.34 -7.08
C GLY A 313 -25.62 9.25 -6.34
N VAL A 314 -24.97 8.34 -7.05
CA VAL A 314 -24.10 7.30 -6.47
C VAL A 314 -22.68 7.83 -6.38
N SER A 315 -22.10 7.83 -5.18
CA SER A 315 -20.67 8.18 -4.98
C SER A 315 -19.77 7.13 -5.63
N ILE A 316 -18.87 7.59 -6.47
CA ILE A 316 -17.89 6.71 -7.13
C ILE A 316 -16.63 6.54 -6.28
N GLY A 317 -16.43 7.35 -5.23
CA GLY A 317 -15.25 7.29 -4.38
C GLY A 317 -14.04 7.99 -4.99
N ASP A 318 -12.89 7.32 -5.03
CA ASP A 318 -11.64 7.86 -5.58
C ASP A 318 -11.60 7.69 -7.11
N ALA A 319 -12.40 8.50 -7.80
CA ALA A 319 -12.54 8.53 -9.25
C ALA A 319 -12.73 9.98 -9.72
N TRP A 320 -12.07 10.36 -10.79
CA TRP A 320 -11.92 11.75 -11.17
C TRP A 320 -12.03 11.96 -12.68
N PRO A 321 -12.62 13.07 -13.13
CA PRO A 321 -12.53 13.46 -14.53
C PRO A 321 -11.07 13.65 -14.96
N CYS A 322 -10.73 13.14 -16.13
CA CYS A 322 -9.42 13.27 -16.76
C CYS A 322 -9.59 13.87 -18.15
N SER A 323 -9.04 15.04 -18.37
CA SER A 323 -9.30 15.80 -19.58
C SER A 323 -8.68 15.21 -20.85
N VAL A 324 -7.72 14.28 -20.72
CA VAL A 324 -7.16 13.54 -21.87
C VAL A 324 -8.09 12.42 -22.34
N MET A 325 -9.06 12.04 -21.51
CA MET A 325 -10.07 11.03 -21.87
C MET A 325 -11.15 11.63 -22.79
N PRO A 326 -11.84 10.77 -23.58
CA PRO A 326 -12.98 11.24 -24.36
C PRO A 326 -14.03 11.88 -23.46
N SER A 327 -14.63 12.97 -23.95
CA SER A 327 -15.78 13.59 -23.30
C SER A 327 -16.94 13.54 -24.28
N HIS A 328 -17.99 12.80 -23.92
CA HIS A 328 -19.19 12.70 -24.73
C HIS A 328 -20.40 13.30 -23.99
N PRO A 329 -21.20 14.17 -24.59
CA PRO A 329 -22.31 14.83 -23.90
C PRO A 329 -23.34 13.88 -23.30
N THR A 330 -23.56 12.72 -23.95
CA THR A 330 -24.54 11.70 -23.52
C THR A 330 -23.95 10.64 -22.61
N HIS A 331 -22.61 10.59 -22.49
CA HIS A 331 -21.91 9.62 -21.65
C HIS A 331 -20.81 10.32 -20.83
N PRO A 332 -21.19 11.21 -19.89
CA PRO A 332 -20.22 12.02 -19.15
C PRO A 332 -19.25 11.18 -18.29
N TRP A 333 -19.61 9.92 -17.98
CA TRP A 333 -18.75 8.99 -17.26
C TRP A 333 -17.51 8.56 -18.06
N GLU A 334 -17.50 8.71 -19.38
CA GLU A 334 -16.38 8.30 -20.24
C GLU A 334 -15.10 9.11 -20.01
N ASN A 335 -15.17 10.29 -19.42
CA ASN A 335 -13.98 11.03 -19.03
C ASN A 335 -13.46 10.70 -17.63
N ILE A 336 -14.15 9.85 -16.86
CA ILE A 336 -13.77 9.52 -15.50
C ILE A 336 -12.75 8.38 -15.47
N VAL A 337 -11.70 8.56 -14.67
CA VAL A 337 -10.70 7.54 -14.35
C VAL A 337 -10.80 7.19 -12.88
N PRO A 338 -11.19 5.96 -12.53
CA PRO A 338 -11.19 5.50 -11.15
C PRO A 338 -9.80 5.01 -10.77
N PHE A 339 -9.42 5.25 -9.52
CA PHE A 339 -8.19 4.77 -8.94
C PHE A 339 -8.45 3.87 -7.73
N HIS A 340 -9.41 4.23 -6.89
CA HIS A 340 -9.77 3.51 -5.67
C HIS A 340 -8.55 3.12 -4.84
N LYS A 341 -7.58 4.04 -4.74
CA LYS A 341 -6.28 3.78 -4.08
C LYS A 341 -6.46 3.27 -2.65
N LEU A 342 -7.43 3.83 -1.90
CA LEU A 342 -7.74 3.36 -0.56
C LEU A 342 -8.23 1.91 -0.56
N THR A 343 -9.17 1.55 -1.44
CA THR A 343 -9.69 0.20 -1.56
C THR A 343 -8.60 -0.78 -2.01
N GLN A 344 -7.75 -0.39 -2.98
CA GLN A 344 -6.57 -1.16 -3.37
C GLN A 344 -5.65 -1.42 -2.16
N TRP A 345 -5.34 -0.37 -1.41
CA TRP A 345 -4.44 -0.46 -0.26
C TRP A 345 -5.03 -1.31 0.89
N LEU A 346 -6.35 -1.18 1.13
CA LEU A 346 -7.08 -2.05 2.06
C LEU A 346 -7.02 -3.51 1.60
N THR A 347 -7.34 -3.78 0.33
CA THR A 347 -7.34 -5.14 -0.22
C THR A 347 -5.98 -5.80 -0.06
N TYR A 348 -4.89 -5.17 -0.52
CA TYR A 348 -3.53 -5.69 -0.31
C TYR A 348 -3.22 -5.95 1.17
N SER A 349 -3.63 -5.03 2.04
CA SER A 349 -3.30 -5.11 3.47
C SER A 349 -4.09 -6.20 4.19
N LEU A 350 -5.38 -6.34 3.90
CA LEU A 350 -6.27 -7.29 4.59
C LEU A 350 -6.12 -8.73 4.09
N MET A 351 -5.70 -8.93 2.85
CA MET A 351 -5.38 -10.28 2.34
C MET A 351 -4.29 -10.97 3.15
N VAL A 352 -3.30 -10.22 3.64
CA VAL A 352 -2.13 -10.78 4.32
C VAL A 352 -2.49 -11.56 5.59
N PRO A 353 -3.23 -11.01 6.58
CA PRO A 353 -3.60 -11.77 7.77
C PRO A 353 -4.53 -12.95 7.45
N MET A 354 -5.46 -12.82 6.51
CA MET A 354 -6.34 -13.92 6.10
C MET A 354 -5.55 -15.09 5.51
N THR A 355 -4.58 -14.81 4.64
CA THR A 355 -3.71 -15.84 4.05
C THR A 355 -2.79 -16.45 5.10
N LYS A 356 -2.12 -15.64 5.92
CA LYS A 356 -1.13 -16.13 6.88
C LYS A 356 -1.73 -16.96 8.02
N LEU A 357 -2.89 -16.59 8.53
CA LEU A 357 -3.46 -17.21 9.72
C LEU A 357 -4.51 -18.29 9.41
N LEU A 358 -5.22 -18.16 8.29
CA LEU A 358 -6.35 -19.03 7.95
C LEU A 358 -6.16 -19.78 6.63
N ASN A 359 -5.00 -19.59 5.97
CA ASN A 359 -4.72 -20.17 4.67
C ASN A 359 -5.82 -19.85 3.61
N VAL A 360 -6.40 -18.66 3.69
CA VAL A 360 -7.34 -18.18 2.68
C VAL A 360 -6.58 -17.85 1.40
N HIS A 361 -7.11 -18.29 0.28
CA HIS A 361 -6.61 -17.97 -1.05
C HIS A 361 -7.53 -16.96 -1.73
N PHE A 362 -6.96 -16.15 -2.62
CA PHE A 362 -7.68 -15.14 -3.38
C PHE A 362 -7.57 -15.43 -4.87
N ALA A 363 -8.69 -15.76 -5.52
CA ALA A 363 -8.76 -15.93 -6.95
C ALA A 363 -8.91 -14.56 -7.64
N GLY A 364 -8.12 -14.29 -8.68
CA GLY A 364 -8.14 -13.02 -9.38
C GLY A 364 -7.26 -11.94 -8.75
N ALA A 365 -6.24 -12.31 -7.95
CA ALA A 365 -5.32 -11.36 -7.34
C ALA A 365 -4.57 -10.49 -8.38
N GLU A 366 -4.42 -10.99 -9.60
CA GLU A 366 -3.85 -10.26 -10.74
C GLU A 366 -4.72 -9.11 -11.26
N LEU A 367 -5.99 -9.02 -10.85
CA LEU A 367 -6.87 -7.90 -11.15
C LEU A 367 -6.47 -6.62 -10.38
N MET A 368 -5.74 -6.77 -9.27
CA MET A 368 -5.20 -5.64 -8.53
C MET A 368 -4.21 -4.85 -9.39
N THR A 369 -4.17 -3.54 -9.20
CA THR A 369 -3.27 -2.64 -9.93
C THR A 369 -2.16 -2.09 -9.06
N GLY A 370 -1.19 -1.44 -9.67
CA GLY A 370 -0.24 -0.59 -8.97
C GLY A 370 -0.96 0.55 -8.25
N LEU A 371 -0.35 1.02 -7.15
CA LEU A 371 -0.92 2.12 -6.37
C LEU A 371 -0.56 3.47 -6.99
N PRO A 372 -1.55 4.28 -7.38
CA PRO A 372 -1.33 5.62 -7.94
C PRO A 372 -1.02 6.63 -6.83
N GLU A 373 0.12 6.47 -6.19
CA GLU A 373 0.59 7.30 -5.09
C GLU A 373 1.94 7.96 -5.43
N TYR A 374 2.30 8.97 -4.68
CA TYR A 374 3.40 9.89 -5.00
C TYR A 374 4.79 9.23 -5.06
N ARG A 375 5.04 8.07 -4.41
CA ARG A 375 6.34 7.38 -4.48
C ARG A 375 6.47 6.64 -5.80
N ASN A 376 5.46 5.85 -6.16
CA ASN A 376 5.42 5.15 -7.44
C ASN A 376 5.40 6.14 -8.62
N GLY A 377 4.56 7.16 -8.55
CA GLY A 377 4.50 8.19 -9.59
C GLY A 377 5.75 9.08 -9.63
N GLY A 378 6.33 9.37 -8.46
CA GLY A 378 7.57 10.14 -8.35
C GLY A 378 8.77 9.43 -8.97
N LEU A 379 8.83 8.09 -8.87
CA LEU A 379 9.84 7.28 -9.55
C LEU A 379 9.86 7.57 -11.05
N LEU A 380 8.68 7.60 -11.68
CA LEU A 380 8.58 7.84 -13.14
C LEU A 380 9.06 9.22 -13.56
N ILE A 381 8.92 10.21 -12.69
CA ILE A 381 9.40 11.59 -12.94
C ILE A 381 10.90 11.68 -12.64
N ASP A 382 11.34 11.19 -11.49
CA ASP A 382 12.74 11.30 -11.07
C ASP A 382 13.69 10.46 -11.94
N THR A 383 13.19 9.44 -12.65
CA THR A 383 13.94 8.68 -13.68
C THR A 383 13.86 9.32 -15.07
N GLY A 384 13.04 10.35 -15.25
CA GLY A 384 12.88 11.06 -16.52
C GLY A 384 11.94 10.41 -17.53
N LEU A 385 11.22 9.33 -17.15
CA LEU A 385 10.21 8.72 -18.01
C LEU A 385 9.01 9.64 -18.22
N LEU A 386 8.59 10.36 -17.17
CA LEU A 386 7.59 11.43 -17.23
C LEU A 386 8.22 12.78 -16.89
N THR A 387 7.85 13.83 -17.63
CA THR A 387 8.26 15.20 -17.32
C THR A 387 7.03 16.10 -17.31
N LEU A 388 6.80 16.81 -16.21
CA LEU A 388 5.74 17.82 -16.10
C LEU A 388 6.01 18.96 -17.05
N LYS A 389 5.01 19.38 -17.84
CA LYS A 389 5.15 20.48 -18.79
C LYS A 389 5.44 21.81 -18.08
N PRO A 390 6.22 22.72 -18.71
CA PRO A 390 6.70 23.95 -18.07
C PRO A 390 5.58 24.85 -17.52
N GLU A 391 4.45 24.94 -18.23
CA GLU A 391 3.31 25.77 -17.82
C GLU A 391 2.68 25.25 -16.53
N ASP A 392 2.50 23.93 -16.43
CA ASP A 392 1.96 23.29 -15.23
C ASP A 392 2.97 23.33 -14.09
N ALA A 393 4.25 23.13 -14.37
CA ALA A 393 5.31 23.30 -13.36
C ALA A 393 5.27 24.71 -12.75
N LYS A 394 5.17 25.76 -13.59
CA LYS A 394 5.04 27.15 -13.14
C LYS A 394 3.77 27.36 -12.31
N ARG A 395 2.62 26.81 -12.76
CA ARG A 395 1.34 26.88 -12.04
C ARG A 395 1.43 26.22 -10.67
N GLY A 396 1.99 25.03 -10.60
CA GLY A 396 2.17 24.29 -9.35
C GLY A 396 3.15 24.95 -8.38
N LEU A 397 4.23 25.56 -8.87
CA LEU A 397 5.17 26.34 -8.05
C LEU A 397 4.50 27.60 -7.49
N ALA A 398 3.68 28.30 -8.29
CA ALA A 398 2.90 29.42 -7.79
C ALA A 398 1.88 29.00 -6.72
N GLN A 399 1.27 27.83 -6.86
CA GLN A 399 0.39 27.25 -5.84
C GLN A 399 1.16 26.92 -4.58
N TYR A 400 2.34 26.32 -4.67
CA TYR A 400 3.22 26.06 -3.55
C TYR A 400 3.55 27.34 -2.78
N GLN A 401 3.91 28.41 -3.48
CA GLN A 401 4.23 29.70 -2.86
C GLN A 401 3.04 30.32 -2.12
N ARG A 402 1.82 30.23 -2.69
CA ARG A 402 0.60 30.66 -2.00
C ARG A 402 0.34 29.85 -0.74
N ASN A 403 0.62 28.55 -0.78
CA ASN A 403 0.43 27.64 0.34
C ASN A 403 1.57 27.73 1.37
N ALA A 404 2.73 28.33 1.04
CA ALA A 404 3.90 28.46 1.89
C ALA A 404 3.63 29.27 3.17
N GLN A 405 2.51 29.98 3.24
CA GLN A 405 2.03 30.64 4.47
C GLN A 405 1.44 29.65 5.48
N VAL A 406 1.19 28.40 5.07
CA VAL A 406 0.72 27.33 5.97
C VAL A 406 1.89 26.88 6.84
N LYS A 407 1.67 26.88 8.15
CA LYS A 407 2.66 26.43 9.14
C LYS A 407 3.15 25.00 8.81
N GLY A 408 4.44 24.87 8.57
CA GLY A 408 5.06 23.56 8.36
C GLY A 408 5.53 23.24 6.96
N GLN A 409 5.16 24.03 5.97
CA GLN A 409 5.62 23.82 4.62
C GLN A 409 7.12 24.14 4.48
N PRO A 410 7.92 23.25 3.83
CA PRO A 410 9.33 23.50 3.60
C PRO A 410 9.54 24.73 2.68
N ASN A 411 10.61 25.46 2.91
CA ASN A 411 11.06 26.56 2.03
C ASN A 411 12.31 26.18 1.20
N MET A 412 12.71 24.92 1.28
CA MET A 412 13.84 24.35 0.53
C MET A 412 13.33 23.28 -0.43
N GLU A 413 14.02 23.08 -1.54
CA GLU A 413 13.68 22.05 -2.52
C GLU A 413 12.19 22.11 -2.91
N VAL A 414 11.77 23.33 -3.24
CA VAL A 414 10.37 23.62 -3.59
C VAL A 414 9.98 22.84 -4.85
N VAL A 415 8.85 22.15 -4.78
CA VAL A 415 8.29 21.38 -5.89
C VAL A 415 6.88 21.86 -6.21
N PRO A 416 6.35 21.60 -7.43
CA PRO A 416 4.97 21.90 -7.78
C PRO A 416 3.97 21.28 -6.81
N LEU A 417 2.93 22.00 -6.42
CA LEU A 417 1.85 21.58 -5.53
C LEU A 417 0.51 21.69 -6.25
N PHE A 418 -0.31 20.65 -6.15
CA PHE A 418 -1.66 20.60 -6.70
C PHE A 418 -2.63 19.98 -5.71
N THR A 419 -3.93 20.19 -5.93
CA THR A 419 -4.99 19.45 -5.23
C THR A 419 -5.22 18.08 -5.85
N ALA A 420 -5.87 17.18 -5.14
CA ALA A 420 -6.10 15.80 -5.60
C ALA A 420 -6.99 15.71 -6.85
N ASP A 421 -7.89 16.66 -7.02
CA ASP A 421 -8.81 16.79 -8.17
C ASP A 421 -8.23 17.56 -9.35
N ASP A 422 -7.01 18.11 -9.22
CA ASP A 422 -6.35 18.77 -10.32
C ASP A 422 -6.04 17.78 -11.46
N ASP A 423 -6.33 18.15 -12.68
CA ASP A 423 -6.16 17.30 -13.87
C ASP A 423 -4.71 16.80 -14.04
N VAL A 424 -3.71 17.61 -13.62
CA VAL A 424 -2.30 17.17 -13.54
C VAL A 424 -2.16 15.93 -12.68
N ILE A 425 -2.80 15.93 -11.51
CA ILE A 425 -2.71 14.81 -10.58
C ILE A 425 -3.47 13.60 -11.11
N VAL A 426 -4.63 13.81 -11.71
CA VAL A 426 -5.42 12.72 -12.30
C VAL A 426 -4.67 12.06 -13.45
N GLU A 427 -4.11 12.83 -14.38
CA GLU A 427 -3.30 12.32 -15.49
C GLU A 427 -2.05 11.60 -14.99
N TRP A 428 -1.34 12.16 -14.01
CA TRP A 428 -0.16 11.53 -13.39
C TRP A 428 -0.48 10.20 -12.74
N ARG A 429 -1.56 10.14 -11.97
CA ARG A 429 -2.01 8.92 -11.30
C ARG A 429 -2.39 7.81 -12.31
N ALA A 430 -3.09 8.18 -13.38
CA ALA A 430 -3.45 7.23 -14.44
C ALA A 430 -2.22 6.66 -15.16
N CYS A 431 -1.26 7.53 -15.50
CA CYS A 431 0.03 7.09 -16.05
C CYS A 431 0.78 6.19 -15.09
N THR A 432 0.75 6.50 -13.78
CA THR A 432 1.41 5.68 -12.76
C THR A 432 0.86 4.26 -12.74
N VAL A 433 -0.45 4.09 -12.70
CA VAL A 433 -1.09 2.75 -12.75
C VAL A 433 -0.67 2.02 -14.03
N GLY A 434 -0.78 2.67 -15.18
CA GLY A 434 -0.47 2.02 -16.46
C GLY A 434 0.99 1.61 -16.60
N PHE A 435 1.93 2.49 -16.25
CA PHE A 435 3.36 2.17 -16.33
C PHE A 435 3.79 1.12 -15.31
N LEU A 436 3.18 1.02 -14.13
CA LEU A 436 3.49 -0.03 -13.16
C LEU A 436 3.15 -1.43 -13.69
N ASP A 437 2.04 -1.58 -14.42
CA ASP A 437 1.68 -2.85 -15.07
C ASP A 437 2.74 -3.26 -16.12
N GLU A 438 3.25 -2.31 -16.92
CA GLU A 438 4.29 -2.58 -17.92
C GLU A 438 5.66 -2.82 -17.28
N LEU A 439 6.00 -2.05 -16.25
CA LEU A 439 7.24 -2.24 -15.50
C LEU A 439 7.32 -3.64 -14.88
N LEU A 440 6.20 -4.22 -14.44
CA LEU A 440 6.19 -5.58 -13.91
C LEU A 440 6.68 -6.60 -14.95
N GLY A 441 6.26 -6.46 -16.20
CA GLY A 441 6.71 -7.32 -17.30
C GLY A 441 8.21 -7.18 -17.53
N GLU A 442 8.71 -5.96 -17.65
CA GLU A 442 10.12 -5.68 -17.91
C GLU A 442 11.02 -6.05 -16.73
N VAL A 443 10.60 -5.78 -15.50
CA VAL A 443 11.34 -6.17 -14.28
C VAL A 443 11.48 -7.69 -14.21
N ASN A 444 10.41 -8.46 -14.42
CA ASN A 444 10.47 -9.91 -14.46
C ASN A 444 11.42 -10.42 -15.56
N HIS A 445 11.38 -9.78 -16.74
CA HIS A 445 12.29 -10.10 -17.86
C HIS A 445 13.75 -9.85 -17.47
N LEU A 446 14.08 -8.69 -16.93
CA LEU A 446 15.44 -8.32 -16.51
C LEU A 446 15.98 -9.13 -15.32
N LEU A 447 15.08 -9.66 -14.48
CA LEU A 447 15.42 -10.60 -13.41
C LEU A 447 15.58 -12.03 -13.92
N GLY A 448 15.19 -12.33 -15.16
CA GLY A 448 15.18 -13.68 -15.73
C GLY A 448 14.10 -14.59 -15.15
N LEU A 449 13.03 -14.03 -14.60
CA LEU A 449 11.96 -14.78 -13.94
C LEU A 449 10.85 -15.14 -14.94
N SER A 450 10.41 -16.39 -14.91
CA SER A 450 9.37 -16.89 -15.80
C SER A 450 8.41 -17.84 -15.10
N GLY A 451 7.25 -18.06 -15.70
CA GLY A 451 6.26 -19.01 -15.16
C GLY A 451 5.83 -18.62 -13.73
N ARG A 452 6.02 -19.56 -12.81
CA ARG A 452 5.63 -19.41 -11.40
C ARG A 452 6.61 -18.59 -10.55
N ASP A 453 7.82 -18.39 -11.04
CA ASP A 453 8.86 -17.65 -10.33
C ASP A 453 8.74 -16.13 -10.55
N LYS A 454 7.83 -15.69 -11.43
CA LYS A 454 7.57 -14.27 -11.67
C LYS A 454 7.12 -13.58 -10.39
N LEU A 455 7.69 -12.41 -10.16
CA LEU A 455 7.17 -11.51 -9.14
C LEU A 455 5.73 -11.11 -9.48
N SER A 456 4.89 -11.12 -8.48
CA SER A 456 3.59 -10.45 -8.54
C SER A 456 3.76 -8.92 -8.50
N LEU A 457 2.72 -8.19 -8.91
CA LEU A 457 2.73 -6.74 -8.82
C LEU A 457 2.95 -6.26 -7.37
N ALA A 458 2.32 -6.92 -6.40
CA ALA A 458 2.48 -6.60 -4.98
C ALA A 458 3.93 -6.76 -4.49
N GLN A 459 4.66 -7.77 -4.98
CA GLN A 459 6.08 -7.96 -4.65
C GLN A 459 6.96 -6.89 -5.30
N MET A 460 6.71 -6.55 -6.56
CA MET A 460 7.44 -5.47 -7.23
C MET A 460 7.19 -4.11 -6.57
N LEU A 461 5.97 -3.82 -6.14
CA LEU A 461 5.66 -2.59 -5.39
C LEU A 461 6.48 -2.52 -4.11
N GLU A 462 6.51 -3.58 -3.31
CA GLU A 462 7.21 -3.60 -2.01
C GLU A 462 8.72 -3.49 -2.16
N ALA A 463 9.32 -4.37 -2.95
CA ALA A 463 10.77 -4.48 -3.05
C ALA A 463 11.40 -3.46 -4.01
N GLY A 464 10.63 -2.95 -4.97
CA GLY A 464 11.14 -2.18 -6.10
C GLY A 464 10.61 -0.76 -6.18
N THR A 465 9.39 -0.59 -6.69
CA THR A 465 8.94 0.73 -7.15
C THR A 465 8.63 1.71 -6.01
N TRP A 466 7.92 1.29 -4.97
CA TRP A 466 7.66 2.14 -3.80
C TRP A 466 8.96 2.51 -3.07
N LYS A 467 9.81 1.52 -2.84
CA LYS A 467 11.13 1.72 -2.21
C LYS A 467 12.03 2.57 -3.09
N GLY A 468 12.08 2.29 -4.39
CA GLY A 468 12.87 3.04 -5.36
C GLY A 468 12.44 4.51 -5.47
N GLY A 469 11.14 4.76 -5.52
CA GLY A 469 10.61 6.13 -5.51
C GLY A 469 10.94 6.89 -4.24
N ARG A 470 11.06 6.19 -3.11
CA ARG A 470 11.51 6.78 -1.85
C ARG A 470 13.00 7.10 -1.86
N GLU A 471 13.84 6.15 -2.27
CA GLU A 471 15.30 6.31 -2.30
C GLU A 471 15.74 7.38 -3.32
N ILE A 472 15.15 7.40 -4.53
CA ILE A 472 15.48 8.42 -5.54
C ILE A 472 15.06 9.82 -5.08
N ALA A 473 13.92 9.94 -4.38
CA ALA A 473 13.50 11.22 -3.79
C ALA A 473 14.48 11.70 -2.71
N GLU A 474 15.06 10.81 -1.92
CA GLU A 474 16.08 11.15 -0.90
C GLU A 474 17.39 11.63 -1.53
N VAL A 475 17.73 11.13 -2.72
CA VAL A 475 18.91 11.59 -3.48
C VAL A 475 18.63 12.93 -4.17
N SER A 476 17.47 13.06 -4.81
CA SER A 476 17.10 14.26 -5.57
C SER A 476 16.75 15.47 -4.71
N ARG A 477 16.21 15.22 -3.52
CA ARG A 477 15.76 16.24 -2.55
C ARG A 477 16.19 15.84 -1.13
N PRO A 478 17.51 15.93 -0.82
CA PRO A 478 18.07 15.34 0.40
C PRO A 478 17.56 15.99 1.70
N ASN A 479 17.13 17.25 1.65
CA ASN A 479 16.64 17.95 2.85
C ASN A 479 15.18 17.62 3.17
N THR A 480 14.31 17.63 2.15
CA THR A 480 12.88 17.40 2.33
C THR A 480 12.50 15.94 2.14
N LYS A 481 13.20 15.22 1.26
CA LYS A 481 12.87 13.85 0.83
C LYS A 481 11.46 13.75 0.23
N GLU A 482 10.92 14.87 -0.24
CA GLU A 482 9.59 14.95 -0.84
C GLU A 482 9.56 14.38 -2.26
N PRO A 483 8.41 13.96 -2.77
CA PRO A 483 8.25 13.57 -4.16
C PRO A 483 8.44 14.77 -5.09
N PRO A 484 8.64 14.57 -6.42
CA PRO A 484 8.84 15.67 -7.37
C PRO A 484 7.60 16.54 -7.58
N ILE A 485 6.42 16.06 -7.23
CA ILE A 485 5.15 16.80 -7.19
C ILE A 485 4.47 16.51 -5.86
N MET A 486 4.03 17.54 -5.17
CA MET A 486 3.25 17.43 -3.94
C MET A 486 1.75 17.49 -4.21
N ILE A 487 1.01 16.77 -3.40
CA ILE A 487 -0.46 16.80 -3.39
C ILE A 487 -0.92 17.41 -2.07
N LEU A 488 -1.78 18.42 -2.15
CA LEU A 488 -2.39 19.00 -0.96
C LEU A 488 -3.39 18.01 -0.38
N SER A 489 -3.06 17.48 0.79
CA SER A 489 -3.88 16.49 1.47
C SER A 489 -5.02 17.12 2.26
N ASP A 490 -6.23 16.61 2.08
CA ASP A 490 -7.41 16.94 2.90
C ASP A 490 -7.57 16.00 4.12
N GLY A 491 -6.62 15.10 4.31
CA GLY A 491 -6.65 14.10 5.39
C GLY A 491 -7.41 12.81 5.02
N THR A 492 -7.95 12.73 3.81
CA THR A 492 -8.45 11.48 3.24
C THR A 492 -7.36 10.77 2.43
N VAL A 493 -7.50 9.48 2.22
CA VAL A 493 -6.53 8.67 1.47
C VAL A 493 -6.89 8.64 0.00
N PHE A 494 -5.98 9.07 -0.84
CA PHE A 494 -6.01 8.92 -2.29
C PHE A 494 -4.59 8.74 -2.85
#